data_7c14c0ec0296a4e3399fdf8308bd09ba
#
_entry.id   7c14c0ec0296a4e3399fdf8308bd09ba
#
_cell.length_a   1.000
_cell.length_b   1.000
_cell.length_c   1.000
_cell.angle_alpha   90.00
_cell.angle_beta   90.00
_cell.angle_gamma   90.00
#
_symmetry.space_group_name_H-M   'P 1'
#
loop_
_entity.id
_entity.type
_entity.pdbx_description
1 polymer ?
#
loop_
_entity_poly.entity_id
_entity_poly.type
_entity_poly.pdbx_seq_one_letter_code
_entity_poly.pdbx_strand_id
1 'polypeptide(L)'
;MVKDLFERIQNNKGPLGKWASQAEGYFVFPKLEGELGPRMKFGGKDILNWSLNDYLGLANHPEVRQADIDAATQFGAAYPMGARMMSGHTKYHEQLENELAEFVMKPAAYLLNFGYQGMVSIIDALVTKNDIIVYDVDSHACIIDGVRLHMGKRFTYKHNDLESMEKNLQRATKMATETGGGILFITEGVFGMRGQQGKLKEIVALKEKYNFRLLVDDAHGFGTLGKTGAGAGEEQGVQDGIDVYFSTFAKSMANIGAFVAADQDIIDYLKYNLRSQMFAKALPMIQTIGSLKRLELLRNHPELKDKLWENVNALQNGLRSRNFNIGDTNTCVTPVYLQGSVPEAMVMVNDLRENYGIFLSIVIYPVIPKGIILLRMIPTTSHTLADIDETLTAFEAIREKLENGTYKEIASRTTVDLDA
;
A
#
# COMPACT_ATOMS: atom_id res chain seq x y z
N MET A 1 -0.36 43.79 -4.53
CA MET A 1 -1.71 43.20 -4.61
C MET A 1 -1.63 41.73 -4.20
N VAL A 2 -2.59 41.23 -3.43
CA VAL A 2 -2.73 39.82 -3.14
C VAL A 2 -3.16 39.10 -4.42
N LYS A 3 -2.48 38.00 -4.79
CA LYS A 3 -2.85 37.19 -5.97
C LYS A 3 -4.08 36.35 -5.66
N ASP A 4 -4.95 36.16 -6.63
CA ASP A 4 -6.09 35.26 -6.50
C ASP A 4 -5.61 33.80 -6.39
N LEU A 5 -6.17 33.07 -5.42
CA LEU A 5 -5.79 31.68 -5.16
C LEU A 5 -6.21 30.75 -6.29
N PHE A 6 -7.40 30.95 -6.83
CA PHE A 6 -7.94 30.10 -7.90
C PHE A 6 -7.29 30.37 -9.25
N GLU A 7 -6.92 31.62 -9.54
CA GLU A 7 -6.13 31.94 -10.75
C GLU A 7 -4.82 31.14 -10.79
N ARG A 8 -4.12 31.03 -9.64
CA ARG A 8 -2.93 30.19 -9.53
C ARG A 8 -3.21 28.71 -9.80
N ILE A 9 -4.34 28.19 -9.32
CA ILE A 9 -4.74 26.79 -9.50
C ILE A 9 -5.13 26.52 -10.96
N GLN A 10 -5.82 27.42 -11.62
CA GLN A 10 -6.19 27.33 -13.04
C GLN A 10 -4.95 27.25 -13.94
N ASN A 11 -3.90 28.00 -13.60
CA ASN A 11 -2.65 28.06 -14.35
C ASN A 11 -1.65 26.95 -13.98
N ASN A 12 -1.85 26.24 -12.87
CA ASN A 12 -0.99 25.14 -12.44
C ASN A 12 -1.84 23.99 -11.87
N LYS A 13 -2.17 23.05 -12.73
CA LYS A 13 -2.97 21.86 -12.38
C LYS A 13 -2.20 20.79 -11.58
N GLY A 14 -1.00 21.09 -11.14
CA GLY A 14 -0.13 20.15 -10.43
C GLY A 14 0.56 19.12 -11.34
N PRO A 15 1.39 18.25 -10.78
CA PRO A 15 2.23 17.32 -11.55
C PRO A 15 1.46 16.36 -12.46
N LEU A 16 0.31 15.86 -12.01
CA LEU A 16 -0.52 14.93 -12.77
C LEU A 16 -1.58 15.65 -13.61
N GLY A 17 -2.15 16.76 -13.11
CA GLY A 17 -3.23 17.48 -13.78
C GLY A 17 -2.83 18.10 -15.12
N LYS A 18 -1.55 18.36 -15.37
CA LYS A 18 -1.07 18.80 -16.67
C LYS A 18 -1.32 17.76 -17.79
N TRP A 19 -1.47 16.48 -17.44
CA TRP A 19 -1.74 15.39 -18.36
C TRP A 19 -3.22 15.05 -18.51
N ALA A 20 -4.11 15.75 -17.79
CA ALA A 20 -5.53 15.38 -17.68
C ALA A 20 -6.21 15.20 -19.04
N SER A 21 -5.96 16.11 -19.99
CA SER A 21 -6.59 16.06 -21.33
C SER A 21 -6.23 14.82 -22.14
N GLN A 22 -5.09 14.19 -21.87
CA GLN A 22 -4.59 13.04 -22.61
C GLN A 22 -4.71 11.72 -21.82
N ALA A 23 -4.79 11.82 -20.50
CA ALA A 23 -4.70 10.68 -19.61
C ALA A 23 -6.04 10.29 -18.97
N GLU A 24 -6.99 11.23 -18.86
CA GLU A 24 -8.27 10.99 -18.19
C GLU A 24 -9.13 9.95 -18.91
N GLY A 25 -9.65 9.00 -18.13
CA GLY A 25 -10.48 7.90 -18.63
C GLY A 25 -9.70 6.75 -19.23
N TYR A 26 -8.40 6.92 -19.52
CA TYR A 26 -7.55 5.85 -20.05
C TYR A 26 -6.39 5.50 -19.12
N PHE A 27 -5.47 6.42 -18.87
CA PHE A 27 -4.31 6.18 -18.00
C PHE A 27 -4.61 6.51 -16.53
N VAL A 28 -5.43 7.54 -16.28
CA VAL A 28 -5.94 7.92 -14.96
C VAL A 28 -7.45 7.89 -14.98
N PHE A 29 -8.04 7.49 -13.85
CA PHE A 29 -9.48 7.27 -13.71
C PHE A 29 -10.09 6.32 -14.74
N PRO A 30 -9.44 5.18 -15.09
CA PRO A 30 -9.98 4.20 -16.02
C PRO A 30 -11.27 3.60 -15.45
N LYS A 31 -12.27 3.41 -16.30
CA LYS A 31 -13.54 2.78 -15.93
C LYS A 31 -13.46 1.28 -16.22
N LEU A 32 -13.22 0.50 -15.16
CA LEU A 32 -13.28 -0.96 -15.24
C LEU A 32 -14.69 -1.44 -14.93
N GLU A 33 -15.15 -2.45 -15.68
CA GLU A 33 -16.49 -3.01 -15.58
C GLU A 33 -16.44 -4.53 -15.38
N GLY A 34 -17.55 -5.07 -14.88
CA GLY A 34 -17.69 -6.49 -14.60
C GLY A 34 -17.42 -6.85 -13.16
N GLU A 35 -17.28 -8.13 -12.90
CA GLU A 35 -16.94 -8.64 -11.57
C GLU A 35 -15.49 -8.38 -11.26
N LEU A 36 -15.20 -8.01 -10.00
CA LEU A 36 -13.83 -7.75 -9.56
C LEU A 36 -13.00 -9.03 -9.69
N GLY A 37 -11.85 -8.95 -10.37
CA GLY A 37 -10.99 -10.11 -10.54
C GLY A 37 -9.96 -9.96 -11.66
N PRO A 38 -9.23 -11.03 -11.99
CA PRO A 38 -8.23 -11.01 -13.06
C PRO A 38 -8.81 -10.66 -14.43
N ARG A 39 -10.03 -11.12 -14.73
CA ARG A 39 -10.69 -10.85 -16.00
C ARG A 39 -11.82 -9.83 -15.79
N MET A 40 -11.64 -8.65 -16.34
CA MET A 40 -12.57 -7.53 -16.28
C MET A 40 -12.76 -6.93 -17.68
N LYS A 41 -13.58 -5.89 -17.81
CA LYS A 41 -13.74 -5.14 -19.05
C LYS A 41 -13.21 -3.71 -18.92
N PHE A 42 -12.57 -3.25 -19.98
CA PHE A 42 -12.14 -1.86 -20.12
C PHE A 42 -12.44 -1.40 -21.55
N GLY A 43 -13.23 -0.31 -21.70
CA GLY A 43 -13.66 0.17 -23.01
C GLY A 43 -14.43 -0.87 -23.82
N GLY A 44 -15.19 -1.75 -23.18
CA GLY A 44 -15.96 -2.83 -23.80
C GLY A 44 -15.13 -4.06 -24.19
N LYS A 45 -13.81 -4.06 -24.03
CA LYS A 45 -12.92 -5.20 -24.30
C LYS A 45 -12.61 -5.97 -23.02
N ASP A 46 -12.46 -7.29 -23.14
CA ASP A 46 -11.98 -8.12 -22.04
C ASP A 46 -10.49 -7.86 -21.82
N ILE A 47 -10.11 -7.70 -20.55
CA ILE A 47 -8.72 -7.45 -20.14
C ILE A 47 -8.30 -8.40 -19.02
N LEU A 48 -7.01 -8.72 -18.99
CA LEU A 48 -6.35 -9.36 -17.86
C LEU A 48 -5.74 -8.27 -16.95
N ASN A 49 -6.25 -8.18 -15.73
CA ASN A 49 -5.99 -7.07 -14.81
C ASN A 49 -4.98 -7.43 -13.71
N TRP A 50 -3.85 -6.74 -13.70
CA TRP A 50 -2.77 -6.88 -12.72
C TRP A 50 -2.70 -5.74 -11.72
N SER A 51 -3.72 -4.87 -11.63
CA SER A 51 -3.66 -3.66 -10.80
C SER A 51 -4.51 -3.70 -9.53
N LEU A 52 -5.23 -4.80 -9.27
CA LEU A 52 -6.04 -4.96 -8.06
C LEU A 52 -5.19 -5.44 -6.88
N ASN A 53 -5.43 -4.87 -5.69
CA ASN A 53 -4.74 -5.30 -4.48
C ASN A 53 -5.49 -6.42 -3.72
N ASP A 54 -6.38 -7.15 -4.38
CA ASP A 54 -7.11 -8.30 -3.82
C ASP A 54 -6.24 -9.56 -3.78
N TYR A 55 -5.14 -9.50 -3.04
CA TYR A 55 -4.09 -10.53 -3.01
C TYR A 55 -4.63 -11.95 -2.83
N LEU A 56 -5.58 -12.13 -1.91
CA LEU A 56 -6.11 -13.42 -1.52
C LEU A 56 -7.45 -13.77 -2.20
N GLY A 57 -7.92 -12.93 -3.14
CA GLY A 57 -9.18 -13.17 -3.86
C GLY A 57 -10.43 -13.08 -2.98
N LEU A 58 -10.33 -12.41 -1.83
CA LEU A 58 -11.42 -12.36 -0.84
C LEU A 58 -12.59 -11.47 -1.26
N ALA A 59 -12.40 -10.56 -2.22
CA ALA A 59 -13.47 -9.68 -2.69
C ALA A 59 -14.69 -10.45 -3.23
N ASN A 60 -14.46 -11.60 -3.86
CA ASN A 60 -15.51 -12.44 -4.44
C ASN A 60 -15.68 -13.80 -3.73
N HIS A 61 -15.01 -14.01 -2.61
CA HIS A 61 -15.12 -15.26 -1.87
C HIS A 61 -16.58 -15.48 -1.41
N PRO A 62 -17.20 -16.64 -1.68
CA PRO A 62 -18.63 -16.86 -1.40
C PRO A 62 -19.02 -16.62 0.06
N GLU A 63 -18.21 -17.11 1.01
CA GLU A 63 -18.46 -16.91 2.44
C GLU A 63 -18.32 -15.44 2.86
N VAL A 64 -17.39 -14.71 2.25
CA VAL A 64 -17.22 -13.28 2.49
C VAL A 64 -18.42 -12.50 1.99
N ARG A 65 -18.87 -12.77 0.77
CA ARG A 65 -20.07 -12.13 0.21
C ARG A 65 -21.31 -12.44 1.05
N GLN A 66 -21.45 -13.68 1.52
CA GLN A 66 -22.58 -14.06 2.37
C GLN A 66 -22.54 -13.30 3.71
N ALA A 67 -21.39 -13.22 4.37
CA ALA A 67 -21.22 -12.48 5.62
C ALA A 67 -21.52 -10.97 5.43
N ASP A 68 -21.08 -10.38 4.34
CA ASP A 68 -21.37 -8.98 4.01
C ASP A 68 -22.89 -8.75 3.78
N ILE A 69 -23.57 -9.66 3.08
CA ILE A 69 -25.02 -9.62 2.85
C ILE A 69 -25.79 -9.78 4.16
N ASP A 70 -25.42 -10.74 5.00
CA ASP A 70 -26.07 -10.98 6.29
C ASP A 70 -25.91 -9.77 7.22
N ALA A 71 -24.72 -9.20 7.29
CA ALA A 71 -24.46 -7.98 8.04
C ALA A 71 -25.26 -6.79 7.51
N ALA A 72 -25.36 -6.62 6.19
CA ALA A 72 -26.17 -5.58 5.57
C ALA A 72 -27.68 -5.77 5.90
N THR A 73 -28.16 -7.00 5.85
CA THR A 73 -29.56 -7.34 6.15
C THR A 73 -29.89 -7.08 7.62
N GLN A 74 -29.00 -7.46 8.53
CA GLN A 74 -29.22 -7.32 9.97
C GLN A 74 -29.09 -5.87 10.46
N PHE A 75 -28.10 -5.12 9.98
CA PHE A 75 -27.72 -3.82 10.53
C PHE A 75 -27.97 -2.64 9.58
N GLY A 76 -28.15 -2.90 8.29
CA GLY A 76 -28.14 -1.86 7.27
C GLY A 76 -26.75 -1.22 7.06
N ALA A 77 -26.63 -0.36 6.07
CA ALA A 77 -25.34 0.20 5.65
C ALA A 77 -24.75 1.22 6.65
N ALA A 78 -25.57 1.81 7.49
CA ALA A 78 -25.20 2.98 8.29
C ALA A 78 -24.89 2.69 9.76
N TYR A 79 -25.22 1.52 10.27
CA TYR A 79 -25.04 1.18 11.67
C TYR A 79 -23.54 0.92 12.02
N PRO A 80 -23.06 1.40 13.18
CA PRO A 80 -23.67 2.30 14.15
C PRO A 80 -23.49 3.77 13.74
N MET A 81 -24.49 4.62 14.02
CA MET A 81 -24.49 6.03 13.57
C MET A 81 -23.63 6.99 14.40
N GLY A 82 -22.93 6.53 15.42
CA GLY A 82 -22.10 7.35 16.30
C GLY A 82 -20.60 7.17 16.09
N ALA A 83 -19.81 8.08 16.64
CA ALA A 83 -18.38 7.87 16.86
C ALA A 83 -18.16 6.81 17.93
N ARG A 84 -17.01 6.10 17.85
CA ARG A 84 -16.65 5.05 18.83
C ARG A 84 -16.72 5.52 20.27
N MET A 85 -16.24 6.72 20.53
CA MET A 85 -16.22 7.36 21.86
C MET A 85 -17.63 7.58 22.45
N MET A 86 -18.67 7.69 21.63
CA MET A 86 -20.01 8.02 22.06
C MET A 86 -20.99 6.83 21.94
N SER A 87 -21.61 6.66 20.80
CA SER A 87 -22.65 5.67 20.55
C SER A 87 -22.33 4.68 19.44
N GLY A 88 -21.14 4.74 18.87
CA GLY A 88 -20.71 3.90 17.74
C GLY A 88 -19.91 2.66 18.12
N HIS A 89 -19.67 2.42 19.41
CA HIS A 89 -18.90 1.27 19.89
C HIS A 89 -19.81 0.03 20.05
N THR A 90 -19.38 -1.12 19.55
CA THR A 90 -20.13 -2.37 19.64
C THR A 90 -19.22 -3.54 20.01
N LYS A 91 -19.83 -4.62 20.53
CA LYS A 91 -19.12 -5.87 20.83
C LYS A 91 -18.37 -6.46 19.63
N TYR A 92 -18.84 -6.22 18.41
CA TYR A 92 -18.18 -6.73 17.19
C TYR A 92 -16.91 -5.95 16.85
N HIS A 93 -16.87 -4.66 17.18
CA HIS A 93 -15.62 -3.89 17.07
C HIS A 93 -14.58 -4.43 18.05
N GLU A 94 -14.96 -4.66 19.33
CA GLU A 94 -14.06 -5.25 20.33
C GLU A 94 -13.59 -6.64 19.93
N GLN A 95 -14.50 -7.48 19.43
CA GLN A 95 -14.16 -8.82 18.95
C GLN A 95 -13.11 -8.73 17.84
N LEU A 96 -13.33 -7.91 16.81
CA LEU A 96 -12.39 -7.76 15.70
C LEU A 96 -11.04 -7.20 16.17
N GLU A 97 -11.04 -6.23 17.10
CA GLU A 97 -9.80 -5.69 17.69
C GLU A 97 -8.99 -6.76 18.42
N ASN A 98 -9.66 -7.56 19.25
CA ASN A 98 -9.02 -8.65 19.99
C ASN A 98 -8.45 -9.72 19.05
N GLU A 99 -9.23 -10.11 18.03
CA GLU A 99 -8.81 -11.11 17.07
C GLU A 99 -7.67 -10.63 16.16
N LEU A 100 -7.67 -9.35 15.79
CA LEU A 100 -6.56 -8.75 15.03
C LEU A 100 -5.29 -8.64 15.88
N ALA A 101 -5.41 -8.23 17.15
CA ALA A 101 -4.28 -8.18 18.07
C ALA A 101 -3.60 -9.54 18.21
N GLU A 102 -4.42 -10.59 18.47
CA GLU A 102 -3.95 -11.97 18.54
C GLU A 102 -3.27 -12.40 17.23
N PHE A 103 -3.89 -12.12 16.09
CA PHE A 103 -3.38 -12.52 14.78
C PHE A 103 -2.01 -11.92 14.46
N VAL A 104 -1.79 -10.64 14.83
CA VAL A 104 -0.50 -9.97 14.63
C VAL A 104 0.41 -10.03 15.85
N MET A 105 0.10 -10.90 16.82
CA MET A 105 0.92 -11.15 18.02
C MET A 105 1.22 -9.86 18.80
N LYS A 106 0.19 -9.02 19.01
CA LYS A 106 0.27 -7.80 19.83
C LYS A 106 -0.73 -7.84 20.97
N PRO A 107 -0.45 -7.17 22.13
CA PRO A 107 -1.33 -7.19 23.29
C PRO A 107 -2.71 -6.59 23.04
N ALA A 108 -2.81 -5.56 22.17
CA ALA A 108 -4.07 -4.87 21.88
C ALA A 108 -4.08 -4.30 20.47
N ALA A 109 -5.30 -4.04 19.94
CA ALA A 109 -5.49 -3.33 18.68
C ALA A 109 -6.67 -2.34 18.77
N TYR A 110 -6.71 -1.42 17.82
CA TYR A 110 -7.79 -0.46 17.66
C TYR A 110 -8.12 -0.26 16.19
N LEU A 111 -9.42 -0.33 15.86
CA LEU A 111 -9.92 -0.19 14.50
C LEU A 111 -9.91 1.26 14.03
N LEU A 112 -9.62 1.44 12.75
CA LEU A 112 -9.57 2.71 12.05
C LEU A 112 -10.48 2.65 10.82
N ASN A 113 -11.15 3.77 10.49
CA ASN A 113 -12.07 3.81 9.36
C ASN A 113 -11.38 3.70 8.00
N PHE A 114 -10.19 4.33 7.86
CA PHE A 114 -9.40 4.31 6.63
C PHE A 114 -7.92 4.30 6.96
N GLY A 115 -7.13 3.55 6.17
CA GLY A 115 -5.69 3.43 6.38
C GLY A 115 -4.95 4.76 6.29
N TYR A 116 -5.22 5.56 5.25
CA TYR A 116 -4.53 6.84 5.06
C TYR A 116 -4.74 7.79 6.24
N GLN A 117 -5.99 8.05 6.61
CA GLN A 117 -6.31 8.92 7.75
C GLN A 117 -5.82 8.35 9.08
N GLY A 118 -5.88 7.03 9.23
CA GLY A 118 -5.41 6.33 10.42
C GLY A 118 -3.92 6.56 10.65
N MET A 119 -3.09 6.31 9.64
CA MET A 119 -1.64 6.50 9.72
C MET A 119 -1.29 7.96 10.03
N VAL A 120 -1.89 8.93 9.31
CA VAL A 120 -1.68 10.37 9.59
C VAL A 120 -2.02 10.70 11.03
N SER A 121 -3.15 10.20 11.54
CA SER A 121 -3.62 10.47 12.89
C SER A 121 -2.77 9.76 13.97
N ILE A 122 -2.27 8.57 13.71
CA ILE A 122 -1.35 7.84 14.61
C ILE A 122 -0.06 8.62 14.79
N ILE A 123 0.56 9.07 13.70
CA ILE A 123 1.79 9.85 13.77
C ILE A 123 1.56 11.15 14.55
N ASP A 124 0.48 11.89 14.23
CA ASP A 124 0.12 13.14 14.91
C ASP A 124 -0.14 12.93 16.40
N ALA A 125 -0.78 11.82 16.79
CA ALA A 125 -1.10 11.52 18.18
C ALA A 125 0.12 11.08 19.01
N LEU A 126 1.08 10.37 18.40
CA LEU A 126 2.21 9.77 19.12
C LEU A 126 3.33 10.75 19.42
N VAL A 127 3.47 11.85 18.66
CA VAL A 127 4.62 12.75 18.75
C VAL A 127 4.23 14.16 19.16
N THR A 128 5.11 14.80 19.93
CA THR A 128 5.05 16.22 20.29
C THR A 128 6.15 16.99 19.59
N LYS A 129 6.11 18.33 19.61
CA LYS A 129 7.16 19.19 19.02
C LYS A 129 8.59 18.92 19.48
N ASN A 130 8.75 18.25 20.63
CA ASN A 130 10.06 17.93 21.20
C ASN A 130 10.62 16.61 20.68
N ASP A 131 9.76 15.75 20.12
CA ASP A 131 10.14 14.44 19.61
C ASP A 131 10.77 14.54 18.23
N ILE A 132 11.51 13.51 17.84
CA ILE A 132 12.21 13.43 16.56
C ILE A 132 11.63 12.29 15.76
N ILE A 133 11.32 12.53 14.49
CA ILE A 133 10.90 11.46 13.55
C ILE A 133 12.06 11.11 12.63
N VAL A 134 12.29 9.79 12.46
CA VAL A 134 13.22 9.23 11.46
C VAL A 134 12.43 8.30 10.54
N TYR A 135 12.47 8.50 9.21
CA TYR A 135 11.64 7.73 8.30
C TYR A 135 12.30 7.51 6.94
N ASP A 136 11.87 6.47 6.21
CA ASP A 136 12.38 6.14 4.88
C ASP A 136 11.95 7.18 3.83
N VAL A 137 12.85 7.54 2.92
CA VAL A 137 12.58 8.51 1.84
C VAL A 137 11.48 8.02 0.88
N ASP A 138 11.32 6.71 0.72
CA ASP A 138 10.32 6.09 -0.15
C ASP A 138 9.02 5.72 0.60
N SER A 139 8.82 6.23 1.83
CA SER A 139 7.61 6.00 2.61
C SER A 139 6.35 6.44 1.88
N HIS A 140 5.26 5.69 2.09
CA HIS A 140 3.95 5.97 1.52
C HIS A 140 3.44 7.39 1.87
N ALA A 141 2.63 7.96 1.01
CA ALA A 141 2.10 9.32 1.15
C ALA A 141 1.41 9.58 2.50
N CYS A 142 0.73 8.60 3.10
CA CYS A 142 0.12 8.74 4.41
C CYS A 142 1.14 8.97 5.53
N ILE A 143 2.30 8.32 5.46
CA ILE A 143 3.41 8.56 6.39
C ILE A 143 3.97 9.97 6.17
N ILE A 144 4.23 10.34 4.92
CA ILE A 144 4.74 11.68 4.56
C ILE A 144 3.81 12.77 5.07
N ASP A 145 2.49 12.62 4.89
CA ASP A 145 1.53 13.63 5.36
C ASP A 145 1.42 13.67 6.89
N GLY A 146 1.46 12.52 7.57
CA GLY A 146 1.55 12.48 9.03
C GLY A 146 2.81 13.18 9.55
N VAL A 147 3.96 12.90 8.92
CA VAL A 147 5.23 13.54 9.26
C VAL A 147 5.22 15.06 8.97
N ARG A 148 4.46 15.53 7.98
CA ARG A 148 4.30 16.97 7.70
C ARG A 148 3.55 17.73 8.79
N LEU A 149 2.65 17.08 9.51
CA LEU A 149 1.94 17.69 10.65
C LEU A 149 2.86 17.91 11.85
N HIS A 150 3.94 17.14 11.95
CA HIS A 150 4.87 17.23 13.07
C HIS A 150 5.61 18.57 13.10
N MET A 151 5.52 19.26 14.23
CA MET A 151 6.14 20.57 14.47
C MET A 151 7.61 20.50 14.90
N GLY A 152 8.11 19.32 15.24
CA GLY A 152 9.49 19.06 15.64
C GLY A 152 10.42 18.74 14.48
N LYS A 153 11.57 18.16 14.81
CA LYS A 153 12.57 17.76 13.80
C LYS A 153 12.28 16.39 13.22
N ARG A 154 12.61 16.26 11.95
CA ARG A 154 12.45 15.02 11.19
C ARG A 154 13.64 14.80 10.27
N PHE A 155 14.05 13.53 10.15
CA PHE A 155 15.16 13.11 9.30
C PHE A 155 14.69 11.99 8.38
N THR A 156 15.01 12.10 7.10
CA THR A 156 14.83 11.02 6.14
C THR A 156 16.12 10.23 5.99
N TYR A 157 16.02 8.91 5.90
CA TYR A 157 17.13 8.07 5.48
C TYR A 157 16.92 7.55 4.05
N LYS A 158 18.01 7.20 3.37
CA LYS A 158 17.96 6.61 2.04
C LYS A 158 17.29 5.25 2.12
N HIS A 159 16.47 4.94 1.13
CA HIS A 159 15.68 3.70 1.09
C HIS A 159 16.50 2.47 1.43
N ASN A 160 16.10 1.75 2.49
CA ASN A 160 16.72 0.52 2.99
C ASN A 160 18.25 0.59 3.21
N ASP A 161 18.83 1.77 3.41
CA ASP A 161 20.26 2.00 3.60
C ASP A 161 20.59 2.07 5.10
N LEU A 162 21.22 1.01 5.61
CA LEU A 162 21.54 0.86 7.05
C LEU A 162 22.50 1.93 7.57
N GLU A 163 23.49 2.35 6.77
CA GLU A 163 24.43 3.42 7.16
C GLU A 163 23.67 4.76 7.30
N SER A 164 22.78 5.03 6.34
CA SER A 164 21.92 6.22 6.42
C SER A 164 20.96 6.18 7.58
N MET A 165 20.38 5.00 7.91
CA MET A 165 19.54 4.82 9.09
C MET A 165 20.30 5.13 10.37
N GLU A 166 21.46 4.49 10.58
CA GLU A 166 22.27 4.66 11.78
C GLU A 166 22.75 6.11 11.94
N LYS A 167 23.24 6.74 10.87
CA LYS A 167 23.62 8.15 10.87
C LYS A 167 22.50 9.09 11.30
N ASN A 168 21.27 8.83 10.82
CA ASN A 168 20.12 9.65 11.20
C ASN A 168 19.64 9.35 12.62
N LEU A 169 19.75 8.12 13.12
CA LEU A 169 19.51 7.78 14.53
C LEU A 169 20.51 8.48 15.47
N GLN A 170 21.80 8.53 15.13
CA GLN A 170 22.81 9.30 15.89
C GLN A 170 22.42 10.78 15.99
N ARG A 171 22.01 11.40 14.87
CA ARG A 171 21.56 12.80 14.86
C ARG A 171 20.28 12.99 15.67
N ALA A 172 19.32 12.07 15.53
CA ALA A 172 18.06 12.09 16.27
C ALA A 172 18.30 11.96 17.78
N THR A 173 19.18 11.03 18.20
CA THR A 173 19.54 10.83 19.62
C THR A 173 20.13 12.10 20.24
N LYS A 174 21.08 12.75 19.54
CA LYS A 174 21.64 14.02 20.00
C LYS A 174 20.54 15.08 20.20
N MET A 175 19.67 15.25 19.20
CA MET A 175 18.59 16.24 19.29
C MET A 175 17.55 15.89 20.34
N ALA A 176 17.13 14.64 20.46
CA ALA A 176 16.18 14.20 21.47
C ALA A 176 16.70 14.46 22.89
N THR A 177 18.01 14.28 23.11
CA THR A 177 18.68 14.63 24.38
C THR A 177 18.60 16.13 24.64
N GLU A 178 18.76 16.98 23.62
CA GLU A 178 18.70 18.43 23.74
C GLU A 178 17.26 18.95 23.96
N THR A 179 16.27 18.32 23.33
CA THR A 179 14.85 18.73 23.41
C THR A 179 14.10 18.11 24.57
N GLY A 180 14.66 17.05 25.19
CA GLY A 180 13.96 16.21 26.18
C GLY A 180 12.84 15.36 25.57
N GLY A 181 12.87 15.11 24.26
CA GLY A 181 11.89 14.30 23.54
C GLY A 181 12.33 12.86 23.33
N GLY A 182 11.48 12.09 22.66
CA GLY A 182 11.74 10.72 22.19
C GLY A 182 12.05 10.66 20.68
N ILE A 183 12.23 9.44 20.19
CA ILE A 183 12.46 9.19 18.76
C ILE A 183 11.39 8.22 18.27
N LEU A 184 10.65 8.60 17.21
CA LEU A 184 9.78 7.71 16.45
C LEU A 184 10.48 7.36 15.14
N PHE A 185 10.81 6.07 14.97
CA PHE A 185 11.33 5.51 13.72
C PHE A 185 10.18 4.90 12.93
N ILE A 186 10.03 5.28 11.66
CA ILE A 186 8.92 4.81 10.82
C ILE A 186 9.48 4.13 9.57
N THR A 187 8.96 2.95 9.26
CA THR A 187 9.26 2.22 8.02
C THR A 187 8.04 1.46 7.54
N GLU A 188 8.14 0.85 6.36
CA GLU A 188 7.13 -0.07 5.85
C GLU A 188 7.61 -1.51 6.01
N GLY A 189 6.68 -2.44 6.26
CA GLY A 189 6.96 -3.87 6.18
C GLY A 189 7.24 -4.29 4.74
N VAL A 190 6.43 -3.75 3.82
CA VAL A 190 6.60 -3.93 2.36
C VAL A 190 6.38 -2.59 1.65
N PHE A 191 7.37 -2.16 0.90
CA PHE A 191 7.29 -0.97 0.04
C PHE A 191 6.53 -1.28 -1.25
N GLY A 192 5.29 -0.85 -1.30
CA GLY A 192 4.30 -1.26 -2.29
C GLY A 192 4.59 -0.92 -3.74
N MET A 193 5.57 -0.05 -4.05
CA MET A 193 6.00 0.26 -5.42
C MET A 193 7.17 -0.60 -5.87
N ARG A 194 8.13 -0.86 -4.99
CA ARG A 194 9.36 -1.62 -5.30
C ARG A 194 9.25 -3.11 -5.03
N GLY A 195 8.26 -3.53 -4.25
CA GLY A 195 8.11 -4.92 -3.84
C GLY A 195 9.21 -5.40 -2.88
N GLN A 196 9.93 -4.49 -2.24
CA GLN A 196 10.99 -4.81 -1.27
C GLN A 196 10.41 -4.81 0.14
N GLN A 197 10.88 -5.73 0.97
CA GLN A 197 10.62 -5.66 2.41
C GLN A 197 11.49 -4.57 3.05
N GLY A 198 10.97 -3.91 4.08
CA GLY A 198 11.77 -3.13 5.01
C GLY A 198 12.75 -4.03 5.76
N LYS A 199 13.93 -3.52 6.09
CA LYS A 199 14.97 -4.24 6.85
C LYS A 199 14.65 -4.27 8.34
N LEU A 200 13.51 -4.91 8.70
CA LEU A 200 12.98 -4.88 10.07
C LEU A 200 13.94 -5.54 11.06
N LYS A 201 14.57 -6.64 10.68
CA LYS A 201 15.52 -7.34 11.54
C LYS A 201 16.70 -6.46 11.93
N GLU A 202 17.27 -5.76 10.96
CA GLU A 202 18.39 -4.85 11.18
C GLU A 202 17.95 -3.60 11.95
N ILE A 203 16.76 -3.07 11.66
CA ILE A 203 16.21 -1.92 12.39
C ILE A 203 15.96 -2.27 13.86
N VAL A 204 15.38 -3.44 14.14
CA VAL A 204 15.17 -3.91 15.52
C VAL A 204 16.50 -4.09 16.25
N ALA A 205 17.53 -4.60 15.59
CA ALA A 205 18.87 -4.73 16.18
C ALA A 205 19.48 -3.36 16.56
N LEU A 206 19.13 -2.27 15.87
CA LEU A 206 19.59 -0.93 16.25
C LEU A 206 19.01 -0.45 17.59
N LYS A 207 17.94 -1.07 18.13
CA LYS A 207 17.42 -0.78 19.46
C LYS A 207 18.40 -1.13 20.60
N GLU A 208 19.36 -2.00 20.35
CA GLU A 208 20.43 -2.28 21.31
C GLU A 208 21.37 -1.08 21.53
N LYS A 209 21.47 -0.20 20.50
CA LYS A 209 22.35 0.97 20.51
C LYS A 209 21.61 2.29 20.72
N TYR A 210 20.36 2.37 20.25
CA TYR A 210 19.59 3.60 20.21
C TYR A 210 18.21 3.42 20.85
N ASN A 211 17.80 4.36 21.68
CA ASN A 211 16.46 4.35 22.28
C ASN A 211 15.47 5.02 21.32
N PHE A 212 14.67 4.22 20.60
CA PHE A 212 13.59 4.69 19.73
C PHE A 212 12.40 3.74 19.76
N ARG A 213 11.25 4.22 19.35
CA ARG A 213 10.05 3.42 19.12
C ARG A 213 9.85 3.21 17.63
N LEU A 214 9.52 1.98 17.23
CA LEU A 214 9.37 1.56 15.85
C LEU A 214 7.90 1.46 15.48
N LEU A 215 7.45 2.28 14.51
CA LEU A 215 6.18 2.18 13.82
C LEU A 215 6.39 1.52 12.45
N VAL A 216 5.66 0.45 12.19
CA VAL A 216 5.69 -0.27 10.90
C VAL A 216 4.34 -0.20 10.21
N ASP A 217 4.33 0.33 8.98
CA ASP A 217 3.22 0.20 8.03
C ASP A 217 3.36 -1.12 7.28
N ASP A 218 2.57 -2.10 7.65
CA ASP A 218 2.59 -3.43 7.02
C ASP A 218 1.37 -3.68 6.12
N ALA A 219 0.89 -2.64 5.46
CA ALA A 219 -0.28 -2.69 4.61
C ALA A 219 -0.19 -3.70 3.45
N HIS A 220 1.00 -4.02 2.98
CA HIS A 220 1.25 -5.00 1.92
C HIS A 220 1.76 -6.35 2.43
N GLY A 221 2.26 -6.42 3.67
CA GLY A 221 2.75 -7.66 4.27
C GLY A 221 1.65 -8.44 5.01
N PHE A 222 0.71 -7.74 5.65
CA PHE A 222 -0.41 -8.36 6.34
C PHE A 222 -1.22 -9.26 5.41
N GLY A 223 -1.42 -10.52 5.81
CA GLY A 223 -2.09 -11.56 5.02
C GLY A 223 -1.23 -12.19 3.93
N THR A 224 -0.05 -11.65 3.59
CA THR A 224 0.77 -12.11 2.47
C THR A 224 2.14 -12.66 2.87
N LEU A 225 2.70 -12.17 3.98
CA LEU A 225 4.02 -12.57 4.51
C LEU A 225 3.88 -13.22 5.89
N GLY A 226 4.92 -13.94 6.26
CA GLY A 226 4.98 -14.70 7.50
C GLY A 226 4.29 -16.07 7.42
N LYS A 227 4.59 -16.94 8.36
CA LYS A 227 4.05 -18.30 8.40
C LYS A 227 2.53 -18.30 8.49
N THR A 228 1.97 -17.46 9.38
CA THR A 228 0.52 -17.36 9.61
C THR A 228 -0.14 -16.28 8.77
N GLY A 229 0.64 -15.39 8.13
CA GLY A 229 0.15 -14.21 7.44
C GLY A 229 0.14 -12.95 8.32
N ALA A 230 0.80 -12.99 9.48
CA ALA A 230 0.86 -11.83 10.39
C ALA A 230 1.74 -10.67 9.85
N GLY A 231 2.44 -10.90 8.75
CA GLY A 231 3.15 -9.86 7.99
C GLY A 231 4.66 -9.92 8.06
N ALA A 232 5.29 -8.81 7.69
CA ALA A 232 6.74 -8.71 7.52
C ALA A 232 7.54 -8.89 8.84
N GLY A 233 6.96 -8.52 9.97
CA GLY A 233 7.57 -8.73 11.27
C GLY A 233 7.67 -10.21 11.64
N GLU A 234 6.62 -10.99 11.36
CA GLU A 234 6.63 -12.45 11.51
C GLU A 234 7.62 -13.09 10.52
N GLU A 235 7.59 -12.67 9.25
CA GLU A 235 8.48 -13.17 8.19
C GLU A 235 9.96 -13.03 8.57
N GLN A 236 10.33 -11.92 9.19
CA GLN A 236 11.71 -11.65 9.61
C GLN A 236 12.03 -12.07 11.05
N GLY A 237 11.06 -12.65 11.76
CA GLY A 237 11.23 -13.14 13.14
C GLY A 237 11.46 -12.03 14.16
N VAL A 238 10.91 -10.84 13.96
CA VAL A 238 11.12 -9.65 14.82
C VAL A 238 9.82 -8.93 15.18
N GLN A 239 8.69 -9.63 15.15
CA GLN A 239 7.38 -9.05 15.45
C GLN A 239 7.34 -8.35 16.83
N ASP A 240 7.99 -8.92 17.84
CA ASP A 240 8.05 -8.35 19.19
C ASP A 240 8.84 -7.04 19.23
N GLY A 241 9.77 -6.84 18.31
CA GLY A 241 10.57 -5.61 18.19
C GLY A 241 9.84 -4.42 17.59
N ILE A 242 8.65 -4.62 17.02
CA ILE A 242 7.78 -3.57 16.48
C ILE A 242 6.93 -3.00 17.62
N ASP A 243 7.06 -1.72 17.94
CA ASP A 243 6.29 -1.11 19.04
C ASP A 243 4.86 -0.75 18.61
N VAL A 244 4.70 -0.28 17.37
CA VAL A 244 3.39 0.06 16.80
C VAL A 244 3.28 -0.58 15.42
N TYR A 245 2.38 -1.54 15.30
CA TYR A 245 2.05 -2.22 14.05
C TYR A 245 0.81 -1.59 13.43
N PHE A 246 0.85 -1.31 12.16
CA PHE A 246 -0.28 -0.78 11.42
C PHE A 246 -0.52 -1.58 10.15
N SER A 247 -1.81 -1.82 9.82
CA SER A 247 -2.19 -2.33 8.51
C SER A 247 -3.57 -1.85 8.08
N THR A 248 -3.87 -2.02 6.79
CA THR A 248 -5.16 -1.66 6.17
C THR A 248 -5.91 -2.89 5.68
N PHE A 249 -7.25 -2.81 5.68
CA PHE A 249 -8.10 -3.84 5.09
C PHE A 249 -8.24 -3.71 3.56
N ALA A 250 -7.75 -2.63 2.97
CA ALA A 250 -7.94 -2.31 1.55
C ALA A 250 -7.10 -3.17 0.57
N LYS A 251 -6.41 -4.19 1.07
CA LYS A 251 -5.54 -5.07 0.27
C LYS A 251 -5.89 -6.55 0.50
N SER A 252 -5.08 -7.31 1.26
CA SER A 252 -5.31 -8.73 1.52
C SER A 252 -6.70 -9.05 2.09
N MET A 253 -7.27 -8.14 2.87
CA MET A 253 -8.63 -8.28 3.43
C MET A 253 -9.74 -7.88 2.44
N ALA A 254 -9.44 -7.29 1.30
CA ALA A 254 -10.42 -6.83 0.30
C ALA A 254 -11.63 -6.10 0.92
N ASN A 255 -11.37 -5.18 1.88
CA ASN A 255 -12.40 -4.46 2.61
C ASN A 255 -11.98 -3.00 2.88
N ILE A 256 -12.87 -2.22 3.44
CA ILE A 256 -12.61 -0.85 3.90
C ILE A 256 -12.34 -0.89 5.40
N GLY A 257 -11.29 -0.18 5.82
CA GLY A 257 -10.87 -0.07 7.20
C GLY A 257 -9.37 -0.23 7.36
N ALA A 258 -8.92 -0.16 8.60
CA ALA A 258 -7.54 -0.39 9.00
C ALA A 258 -7.50 -0.67 10.50
N PHE A 259 -6.32 -1.00 11.01
CA PHE A 259 -6.10 -1.13 12.45
C PHE A 259 -4.68 -0.75 12.84
N VAL A 260 -4.51 -0.39 14.08
CA VAL A 260 -3.23 -0.23 14.75
C VAL A 260 -3.17 -1.21 15.91
N ALA A 261 -2.03 -1.85 16.12
CA ALA A 261 -1.81 -2.79 17.22
C ALA A 261 -0.49 -2.47 17.93
N ALA A 262 -0.52 -2.53 19.27
CA ALA A 262 0.61 -2.17 20.13
C ALA A 262 0.38 -2.72 21.55
N ASP A 263 1.23 -2.29 22.50
CA ASP A 263 0.98 -2.51 23.92
C ASP A 263 -0.33 -1.84 24.35
N GLN A 264 -0.99 -2.42 25.37
CA GLN A 264 -2.31 -1.97 25.84
C GLN A 264 -2.33 -0.50 26.19
N ASP A 265 -1.33 0.00 26.92
CA ASP A 265 -1.25 1.40 27.34
C ASP A 265 -1.18 2.37 26.15
N ILE A 266 -0.52 1.95 25.06
CA ILE A 266 -0.42 2.74 23.84
C ILE A 266 -1.77 2.74 23.10
N ILE A 267 -2.44 1.60 23.02
CA ILE A 267 -3.78 1.52 22.42
C ILE A 267 -4.78 2.33 23.24
N ASP A 268 -4.74 2.26 24.55
CA ASP A 268 -5.60 3.07 25.42
C ASP A 268 -5.35 4.57 25.24
N TYR A 269 -4.10 4.99 25.14
CA TYR A 269 -3.76 6.36 24.79
C TYR A 269 -4.34 6.76 23.40
N LEU A 270 -4.15 5.93 22.37
CA LEU A 270 -4.62 6.22 21.02
C LEU A 270 -6.14 6.34 20.94
N LYS A 271 -6.91 5.52 21.68
CA LYS A 271 -8.38 5.62 21.74
C LYS A 271 -8.89 7.03 22.07
N TYR A 272 -8.15 7.78 22.90
CA TYR A 272 -8.50 9.12 23.32
C TYR A 272 -7.80 10.25 22.57
N ASN A 273 -6.86 9.93 21.65
CA ASN A 273 -6.05 10.93 20.95
C ASN A 273 -6.13 10.84 19.42
N LEU A 274 -6.68 9.78 18.85
CA LEU A 274 -6.87 9.66 17.40
C LEU A 274 -8.05 10.52 16.93
N ARG A 275 -7.75 11.74 16.48
CA ARG A 275 -8.76 12.70 16.01
C ARG A 275 -9.61 12.14 14.87
N SER A 276 -9.02 11.34 13.97
CA SER A 276 -9.72 10.68 12.87
C SER A 276 -10.75 9.64 13.32
N GLN A 277 -10.73 9.22 14.58
CA GLN A 277 -11.70 8.30 15.17
C GLN A 277 -12.66 9.00 16.15
N MET A 278 -12.16 9.97 16.88
CA MET A 278 -12.98 10.74 17.84
C MET A 278 -14.04 11.57 17.15
N PHE A 279 -13.72 12.16 16.00
CA PHE A 279 -14.59 13.09 15.26
C PHE A 279 -15.16 12.48 13.97
N ALA A 280 -15.16 11.16 13.86
CA ALA A 280 -15.73 10.44 12.75
C ALA A 280 -16.70 9.36 13.23
N LYS A 281 -17.64 8.99 12.35
CA LYS A 281 -18.51 7.83 12.56
C LYS A 281 -17.67 6.56 12.65
N ALA A 282 -18.07 5.63 13.53
CA ALA A 282 -17.42 4.31 13.65
C ALA A 282 -17.48 3.51 12.35
N LEU A 283 -16.57 2.59 12.18
CA LEU A 283 -16.56 1.64 11.06
C LEU A 283 -17.92 0.91 11.00
N PRO A 284 -18.61 0.89 9.85
CA PRO A 284 -19.90 0.22 9.73
C PRO A 284 -19.86 -1.28 9.96
N MET A 285 -21.01 -1.84 10.39
CA MET A 285 -21.09 -3.28 10.73
C MET A 285 -20.78 -4.20 9.55
N ILE A 286 -21.15 -3.82 8.33
CA ILE A 286 -20.81 -4.61 7.14
C ILE A 286 -19.30 -4.83 7.07
N GLN A 287 -18.53 -3.75 7.21
CA GLN A 287 -17.06 -3.82 7.19
C GLN A 287 -16.50 -4.54 8.41
N THR A 288 -17.09 -4.35 9.58
CA THR A 288 -16.63 -4.99 10.83
C THR A 288 -16.86 -6.50 10.80
N ILE A 289 -18.09 -6.95 10.50
CA ILE A 289 -18.45 -8.38 10.44
C ILE A 289 -17.80 -9.05 9.23
N GLY A 290 -17.80 -8.36 8.09
CA GLY A 290 -17.07 -8.84 6.91
C GLY A 290 -15.57 -9.00 7.15
N SER A 291 -14.94 -8.16 7.98
CA SER A 291 -13.54 -8.32 8.36
C SER A 291 -13.33 -9.50 9.32
N LEU A 292 -14.26 -9.77 10.25
CA LEU A 292 -14.19 -10.97 11.08
C LEU A 292 -14.19 -12.24 10.22
N LYS A 293 -15.07 -12.34 9.22
CA LYS A 293 -15.10 -13.49 8.30
C LYS A 293 -13.80 -13.60 7.49
N ARG A 294 -13.27 -12.50 7.01
CA ARG A 294 -11.99 -12.48 6.26
C ARG A 294 -10.81 -12.91 7.13
N LEU A 295 -10.78 -12.47 8.38
CA LEU A 295 -9.74 -12.88 9.33
C LEU A 295 -9.85 -14.36 9.70
N GLU A 296 -11.08 -14.87 9.87
CA GLU A 296 -11.35 -16.31 10.04
C GLU A 296 -10.79 -17.12 8.86
N LEU A 297 -11.03 -16.67 7.62
CA LEU A 297 -10.49 -17.33 6.43
C LEU A 297 -8.96 -17.29 6.40
N LEU A 298 -8.33 -16.15 6.72
CA LEU A 298 -6.87 -16.06 6.79
C LEU A 298 -6.26 -17.06 7.79
N ARG A 299 -6.92 -17.28 8.93
CA ARG A 299 -6.47 -18.21 9.96
C ARG A 299 -6.65 -19.67 9.55
N ASN A 300 -7.79 -20.00 8.96
CA ASN A 300 -8.21 -21.38 8.73
C ASN A 300 -7.84 -21.92 7.34
N HIS A 301 -7.46 -21.04 6.40
CA HIS A 301 -7.18 -21.35 4.99
C HIS A 301 -5.79 -20.89 4.56
N PRO A 302 -4.69 -21.47 5.11
CA PRO A 302 -3.33 -21.11 4.73
C PRO A 302 -3.05 -21.34 3.23
N GLU A 303 -3.80 -22.24 2.59
CA GLU A 303 -3.73 -22.50 1.15
C GLU A 303 -4.02 -21.26 0.29
N LEU A 304 -4.74 -20.25 0.79
CA LEU A 304 -4.93 -18.98 0.09
C LEU A 304 -3.59 -18.26 -0.10
N LYS A 305 -2.79 -18.19 0.96
CA LYS A 305 -1.46 -17.60 0.89
C LYS A 305 -0.50 -18.45 0.04
N ASP A 306 -0.56 -19.77 0.17
CA ASP A 306 0.26 -20.68 -0.62
C ASP A 306 -0.04 -20.53 -2.12
N LYS A 307 -1.33 -20.42 -2.49
CA LYS A 307 -1.75 -20.16 -3.88
C LYS A 307 -1.30 -18.80 -4.39
N LEU A 308 -1.36 -17.76 -3.56
CA LEU A 308 -0.79 -16.45 -3.91
C LEU A 308 0.69 -16.58 -4.27
N TRP A 309 1.48 -17.24 -3.41
CA TRP A 309 2.92 -17.40 -3.63
C TRP A 309 3.27 -18.32 -4.79
N GLU A 310 2.44 -19.32 -5.12
CA GLU A 310 2.57 -20.09 -6.35
C GLU A 310 2.51 -19.16 -7.58
N ASN A 311 1.50 -18.29 -7.65
CA ASN A 311 1.32 -17.34 -8.76
C ASN A 311 2.42 -16.27 -8.77
N VAL A 312 2.83 -15.74 -7.61
CA VAL A 312 3.95 -14.81 -7.47
C VAL A 312 5.23 -15.41 -8.02
N ASN A 313 5.56 -16.62 -7.58
CA ASN A 313 6.78 -17.33 -7.99
C ASN A 313 6.77 -17.64 -9.49
N ALA A 314 5.64 -18.10 -10.03
CA ALA A 314 5.50 -18.37 -11.46
C ALA A 314 5.73 -17.10 -12.30
N LEU A 315 5.09 -15.97 -11.92
CA LEU A 315 5.26 -14.70 -12.63
C LEU A 315 6.71 -14.17 -12.51
N GLN A 316 7.23 -14.09 -11.29
CA GLN A 316 8.56 -13.52 -11.04
C GLN A 316 9.68 -14.36 -11.67
N ASN A 317 9.61 -15.69 -11.56
CA ASN A 317 10.58 -16.60 -12.19
C ASN A 317 10.44 -16.54 -13.72
N GLY A 318 9.21 -16.48 -14.25
CA GLY A 318 8.96 -16.30 -15.67
C GLY A 318 9.56 -15.01 -16.23
N LEU A 319 9.47 -13.90 -15.51
CA LEU A 319 10.09 -12.63 -15.87
C LEU A 319 11.62 -12.69 -15.78
N ARG A 320 12.18 -13.23 -14.69
CA ARG A 320 13.64 -13.38 -14.52
C ARG A 320 14.26 -14.27 -15.60
N SER A 321 13.63 -15.41 -15.94
CA SER A 321 14.11 -16.32 -16.99
C SER A 321 14.11 -15.67 -18.38
N ARG A 322 13.32 -14.63 -18.57
CA ARG A 322 13.25 -13.82 -19.77
C ARG A 322 14.10 -12.54 -19.71
N ASN A 323 14.98 -12.44 -18.71
CA ASN A 323 15.87 -11.30 -18.47
C ASN A 323 15.15 -9.96 -18.25
N PHE A 324 13.95 -9.96 -17.66
CA PHE A 324 13.34 -8.72 -17.18
C PHE A 324 13.95 -8.31 -15.84
N ASN A 325 14.22 -7.01 -15.71
CA ASN A 325 14.63 -6.45 -14.44
C ASN A 325 13.42 -6.23 -13.54
N ILE A 326 13.28 -7.06 -12.51
CA ILE A 326 12.23 -6.90 -11.50
C ILE A 326 12.79 -6.39 -10.16
N GLY A 327 14.02 -5.88 -10.14
CA GLY A 327 14.68 -5.42 -8.93
C GLY A 327 14.87 -6.55 -7.90
N ASP A 328 15.03 -6.12 -6.65
CA ASP A 328 15.23 -7.04 -5.51
C ASP A 328 13.90 -7.39 -4.82
N THR A 329 12.82 -7.55 -5.60
CA THR A 329 11.52 -7.90 -5.02
C THR A 329 11.56 -9.29 -4.38
N ASN A 330 11.07 -9.35 -3.16
CA ASN A 330 10.91 -10.56 -2.35
C ASN A 330 9.51 -10.60 -1.68
N THR A 331 8.52 -9.98 -2.31
CA THR A 331 7.14 -9.90 -1.85
C THR A 331 6.17 -10.24 -2.99
N CYS A 332 4.87 -10.19 -2.72
CA CYS A 332 3.84 -10.41 -3.74
C CYS A 332 3.70 -9.26 -4.75
N VAL A 333 4.31 -8.09 -4.52
CA VAL A 333 4.35 -7.00 -5.50
C VAL A 333 5.44 -7.26 -6.52
N THR A 334 5.10 -7.25 -7.80
CA THR A 334 6.04 -7.54 -8.88
C THR A 334 6.27 -6.29 -9.74
N PRO A 335 7.36 -5.55 -9.53
CA PRO A 335 7.75 -4.44 -10.39
C PRO A 335 8.52 -4.95 -11.61
N VAL A 336 8.36 -4.32 -12.77
CA VAL A 336 9.22 -4.53 -13.94
C VAL A 336 9.78 -3.18 -14.36
N TYR A 337 11.10 -3.05 -14.33
CA TYR A 337 11.82 -1.84 -14.68
C TYR A 337 12.25 -1.90 -16.15
N LEU A 338 11.79 -0.92 -16.93
CA LEU A 338 12.15 -0.72 -18.33
C LEU A 338 12.81 0.64 -18.50
N GLN A 339 13.67 0.77 -19.51
CA GLN A 339 14.25 2.05 -19.91
C GLN A 339 13.34 2.70 -20.94
N GLY A 340 13.02 3.99 -20.77
CA GLY A 340 12.18 4.70 -21.72
C GLY A 340 11.67 6.04 -21.17
N SER A 341 11.13 6.84 -22.05
CA SER A 341 10.51 8.12 -21.75
C SER A 341 9.02 7.95 -21.39
N VAL A 342 8.41 8.99 -20.83
CA VAL A 342 6.97 9.01 -20.53
C VAL A 342 6.11 8.82 -21.81
N PRO A 343 6.38 9.49 -22.94
CA PRO A 343 5.64 9.23 -24.18
C PRO A 343 5.76 7.78 -24.67
N GLU A 344 6.96 7.18 -24.63
CA GLU A 344 7.14 5.76 -24.97
C GLU A 344 6.32 4.86 -24.04
N ALA A 345 6.30 5.17 -22.75
CA ALA A 345 5.50 4.42 -21.76
C ALA A 345 3.99 4.49 -22.07
N MET A 346 3.49 5.64 -22.48
CA MET A 346 2.07 5.79 -22.85
C MET A 346 1.72 4.94 -24.08
N VAL A 347 2.55 4.97 -25.12
CA VAL A 347 2.35 4.14 -26.34
C VAL A 347 2.43 2.67 -26.00
N MET A 348 3.40 2.25 -25.19
CA MET A 348 3.56 0.85 -24.76
C MET A 348 2.36 0.35 -23.96
N VAL A 349 1.85 1.14 -23.00
CA VAL A 349 0.67 0.75 -22.21
C VAL A 349 -0.59 0.68 -23.08
N ASN A 350 -0.70 1.58 -24.05
CA ASN A 350 -1.78 1.49 -25.05
C ASN A 350 -1.69 0.17 -25.83
N ASP A 351 -0.50 -0.20 -26.32
CA ASP A 351 -0.27 -1.46 -27.03
C ASP A 351 -0.60 -2.67 -26.16
N LEU A 352 -0.16 -2.68 -24.88
CA LEU A 352 -0.51 -3.75 -23.94
C LEU A 352 -2.03 -3.92 -23.77
N ARG A 353 -2.76 -2.82 -23.63
CA ARG A 353 -4.21 -2.86 -23.41
C ARG A 353 -4.99 -3.23 -24.68
N GLU A 354 -4.64 -2.60 -25.81
CA GLU A 354 -5.42 -2.72 -27.04
C GLU A 354 -5.13 -4.01 -27.83
N ASN A 355 -3.87 -4.44 -27.85
CA ASN A 355 -3.42 -5.56 -28.67
C ASN A 355 -3.18 -6.84 -27.89
N TYR A 356 -2.86 -6.74 -26.57
CA TYR A 356 -2.61 -7.92 -25.72
C TYR A 356 -3.65 -8.09 -24.61
N GLY A 357 -4.58 -7.14 -24.43
CA GLY A 357 -5.58 -7.22 -23.38
C GLY A 357 -5.01 -7.16 -21.97
N ILE A 358 -3.77 -6.68 -21.76
CA ILE A 358 -3.11 -6.62 -20.47
C ILE A 358 -3.31 -5.26 -19.81
N PHE A 359 -3.94 -5.24 -18.65
CA PHE A 359 -4.15 -4.04 -17.84
C PHE A 359 -3.31 -4.09 -16.57
N LEU A 360 -2.43 -3.10 -16.37
CA LEU A 360 -1.54 -2.99 -15.22
C LEU A 360 -1.33 -1.52 -14.83
N SER A 361 -0.78 -1.34 -13.62
CA SER A 361 -0.40 -0.01 -13.14
C SER A 361 0.96 0.39 -13.71
N ILE A 362 1.00 1.60 -14.27
CA ILE A 362 2.25 2.21 -14.73
C ILE A 362 2.67 3.28 -13.73
N VAL A 363 3.94 3.30 -13.39
CA VAL A 363 4.56 4.31 -12.54
C VAL A 363 5.67 4.99 -13.33
N ILE A 364 5.66 6.30 -13.34
CA ILE A 364 6.59 7.16 -14.07
C ILE A 364 7.04 8.33 -13.19
N TYR A 365 7.97 9.14 -13.69
CA TYR A 365 8.32 10.39 -13.02
C TYR A 365 7.07 11.25 -12.73
N PRO A 366 6.94 11.90 -11.55
CA PRO A 366 7.98 12.09 -10.52
C PRO A 366 8.06 11.00 -9.44
N VAL A 367 7.27 9.95 -9.50
CA VAL A 367 7.23 8.88 -8.47
C VAL A 367 8.51 8.04 -8.50
N ILE A 368 9.10 7.88 -9.71
CA ILE A 368 10.39 7.23 -9.92
C ILE A 368 11.31 8.15 -10.76
N PRO A 369 12.62 7.91 -10.85
CA PRO A 369 13.54 8.71 -11.64
C PRO A 369 13.15 8.85 -13.12
N LYS A 370 13.51 9.97 -13.75
CA LYS A 370 13.34 10.17 -15.20
C LYS A 370 14.09 9.08 -15.99
N GLY A 371 13.51 8.66 -17.12
CA GLY A 371 14.10 7.65 -18.00
C GLY A 371 13.80 6.20 -17.59
N ILE A 372 13.08 6.01 -16.51
CA ILE A 372 12.62 4.70 -16.06
C ILE A 372 11.10 4.63 -16.19
N ILE A 373 10.62 3.48 -16.66
CA ILE A 373 9.21 3.06 -16.65
C ILE A 373 9.11 1.89 -15.68
N LEU A 374 8.22 1.98 -14.72
CA LEU A 374 7.92 0.90 -13.80
C LEU A 374 6.53 0.37 -14.10
N LEU A 375 6.44 -0.88 -14.55
CA LEU A 375 5.19 -1.61 -14.63
C LEU A 375 5.01 -2.38 -13.33
N ARG A 376 3.93 -2.07 -12.59
CA ARG A 376 3.64 -2.71 -11.31
C ARG A 376 2.52 -3.72 -11.48
N MET A 377 2.81 -4.98 -11.19
CA MET A 377 1.86 -6.07 -11.24
C MET A 377 1.58 -6.62 -9.86
N ILE A 378 0.32 -6.96 -9.64
CA ILE A 378 -0.19 -7.56 -8.41
C ILE A 378 -0.79 -8.93 -8.74
N PRO A 379 -0.02 -10.01 -8.59
CA PRO A 379 -0.58 -11.36 -8.58
C PRO A 379 -1.60 -11.53 -7.46
N THR A 380 -2.65 -12.27 -7.73
CA THR A 380 -3.68 -12.66 -6.76
C THR A 380 -3.90 -14.16 -6.81
N THR A 381 -4.58 -14.72 -5.82
CA THR A 381 -4.98 -16.13 -5.82
C THR A 381 -5.89 -16.49 -6.99
N SER A 382 -6.62 -15.51 -7.53
CA SER A 382 -7.57 -15.68 -8.63
C SER A 382 -6.92 -15.74 -10.01
N HIS A 383 -5.64 -15.35 -10.14
CA HIS A 383 -4.90 -15.54 -11.41
C HIS A 383 -4.57 -17.01 -11.63
N THR A 384 -4.52 -17.41 -12.89
CA THR A 384 -4.13 -18.75 -13.32
C THR A 384 -2.72 -18.76 -13.93
N LEU A 385 -2.10 -19.93 -14.06
CA LEU A 385 -0.84 -20.08 -14.77
C LEU A 385 -0.95 -19.67 -16.24
N ALA A 386 -2.13 -19.89 -16.87
CA ALA A 386 -2.39 -19.43 -18.22
C ALA A 386 -2.40 -17.91 -18.35
N ASP A 387 -2.94 -17.19 -17.35
CA ASP A 387 -2.87 -15.71 -17.29
C ASP A 387 -1.42 -15.23 -17.19
N ILE A 388 -0.59 -15.96 -16.47
CA ILE A 388 0.84 -15.66 -16.34
C ILE A 388 1.56 -15.85 -17.67
N ASP A 389 1.34 -16.97 -18.36
CA ASP A 389 1.94 -17.27 -19.66
C ASP A 389 1.53 -16.25 -20.73
N GLU A 390 0.24 -15.87 -20.77
CA GLU A 390 -0.29 -14.82 -21.63
C GLU A 390 0.45 -13.49 -21.39
N THR A 391 0.62 -13.12 -20.10
CA THR A 391 1.33 -11.90 -19.72
C THR A 391 2.79 -11.93 -20.10
N LEU A 392 3.50 -13.04 -19.84
CA LEU A 392 4.90 -13.19 -20.18
C LEU A 392 5.15 -13.08 -21.68
N THR A 393 4.26 -13.64 -22.49
CA THR A 393 4.32 -13.54 -23.96
C THR A 393 4.13 -12.08 -24.42
N ALA A 394 3.16 -11.37 -23.86
CA ALA A 394 2.96 -9.96 -24.14
C ALA A 394 4.17 -9.11 -23.76
N PHE A 395 4.80 -9.41 -22.62
CA PHE A 395 5.98 -8.69 -22.15
C PHE A 395 7.21 -8.88 -23.05
N GLU A 396 7.42 -10.06 -23.61
CA GLU A 396 8.47 -10.27 -24.61
C GLU A 396 8.26 -9.39 -25.84
N ALA A 397 7.03 -9.38 -26.35
CA ALA A 397 6.68 -8.58 -27.53
C ALA A 397 6.83 -7.06 -27.30
N ILE A 398 6.40 -6.53 -26.12
CA ILE A 398 6.58 -5.09 -25.82
C ILE A 398 8.05 -4.73 -25.60
N ARG A 399 8.84 -5.61 -25.01
CA ARG A 399 10.28 -5.38 -24.85
C ARG A 399 10.96 -5.27 -26.21
N GLU A 400 10.71 -6.21 -27.14
CA GLU A 400 11.26 -6.13 -28.48
C GLU A 400 10.90 -4.82 -29.16
N LYS A 401 9.64 -4.37 -29.10
CA LYS A 401 9.17 -3.10 -29.64
C LYS A 401 9.81 -1.88 -28.96
N LEU A 402 10.10 -1.96 -27.68
CA LEU A 402 10.77 -0.89 -26.93
C LEU A 402 12.26 -0.81 -27.35
N GLU A 403 12.96 -1.95 -27.38
CA GLU A 403 14.39 -2.04 -27.71
C GLU A 403 14.69 -1.65 -29.16
N ASN A 404 13.85 -2.01 -30.11
CA ASN A 404 14.00 -1.65 -31.53
C ASN A 404 13.53 -0.22 -31.86
N GLY A 405 13.02 0.53 -30.84
CA GLY A 405 12.61 1.93 -30.99
C GLY A 405 11.23 2.15 -31.60
N THR A 406 10.40 1.12 -31.77
CA THR A 406 9.04 1.23 -32.31
C THR A 406 8.20 2.25 -31.53
N TYR A 407 8.21 2.16 -30.19
CA TYR A 407 7.44 3.09 -29.35
C TYR A 407 7.96 4.51 -29.40
N LYS A 408 9.29 4.70 -29.55
CA LYS A 408 9.91 6.00 -29.71
C LYS A 408 9.49 6.66 -31.03
N GLU A 409 9.46 5.90 -32.11
CA GLU A 409 9.00 6.38 -33.43
C GLU A 409 7.53 6.79 -33.38
N ILE A 410 6.64 5.95 -32.80
CA ILE A 410 5.22 6.27 -32.66
C ILE A 410 5.04 7.52 -31.79
N ALA A 411 5.71 7.59 -30.65
CA ALA A 411 5.64 8.71 -29.73
C ALA A 411 6.06 10.04 -30.40
N SER A 412 7.13 10.02 -31.23
CA SER A 412 7.59 11.20 -31.93
C SER A 412 6.60 11.76 -32.96
N ARG A 413 5.76 10.90 -33.52
CA ARG A 413 4.68 11.28 -34.46
C ARG A 413 3.43 11.83 -33.75
N THR A 414 3.26 11.47 -32.49
CA THR A 414 2.07 11.80 -31.69
C THR A 414 2.30 13.03 -30.76
N THR A 415 3.54 13.42 -30.54
CA THR A 415 3.90 14.56 -29.69
C THR A 415 3.62 15.88 -30.40
N VAL A 416 2.43 16.42 -30.18
CA VAL A 416 2.22 17.88 -30.15
C VAL A 416 2.83 18.35 -28.82
N ASP A 417 3.88 19.17 -28.90
CA ASP A 417 4.53 19.93 -27.83
C ASP A 417 4.17 19.55 -26.37
N LEU A 418 4.91 18.62 -25.76
CA LEU A 418 4.78 18.27 -24.35
C LEU A 418 5.79 19.04 -23.46
N ASP A 419 6.58 19.93 -24.03
CA ASP A 419 7.58 20.77 -23.34
C ASP A 419 7.20 22.27 -23.30
N ALA A 420 5.97 22.65 -23.63
CA ALA A 420 5.47 24.00 -23.50
C ALA A 420 4.85 24.28 -22.13
#